data_b9f2cf9af85dfccc46ded911653d0af1
#
_entry.id   b9f2cf9af85dfccc46ded911653d0af1
#
_cell.length_a   1.000
_cell.length_b   1.000
_cell.length_c   1.000
_cell.angle_alpha   90.00
_cell.angle_beta   90.00
_cell.angle_gamma   90.00
#
_symmetry.space_group_name_H-M   'P 1'
#
loop_
_entity.id
_entity.type
_entity.pdbx_description
1 polymer ?
#
loop_
_entity_poly.entity_id
_entity_poly.type
_entity_poly.pdbx_seq_one_letter_code
_entity_poly.pdbx_strand_id
1 'polypeptide(L)'
;MTELMHNPEAMLKAKKEIAETIGVGNPVEESDVARLPYLQAVIKESLRMHPPAPLLLPRRAKTDVQVCGYTVPEGAQVLINEWAIGRNPGIWDKA
;
A
#
# COMPACT_ATOMS: atom_id res chain seq x y z
N MET A 1 4.73 -8.70 -6.69
CA MET A 1 5.73 -9.66 -7.26
C MET A 1 6.74 -8.97 -8.16
N THR A 2 6.34 -8.16 -9.14
CA THR A 2 7.26 -7.45 -10.04
C THR A 2 8.34 -6.66 -9.30
N GLU A 3 7.97 -5.90 -8.27
CA GLU A 3 8.92 -5.14 -7.44
C GLU A 3 9.96 -6.04 -6.75
N LEU A 4 9.54 -7.19 -6.24
CA LEU A 4 10.48 -8.15 -5.63
C LEU A 4 11.43 -8.76 -6.67
N MET A 5 10.98 -8.95 -7.91
CA MET A 5 11.85 -9.43 -8.99
C MET A 5 12.91 -8.38 -9.39
N HIS A 6 12.57 -7.09 -9.31
CA HIS A 6 13.52 -6.01 -9.54
C HIS A 6 14.44 -5.75 -8.32
N ASN A 7 14.07 -6.25 -7.15
CA ASN A 7 14.83 -6.08 -5.91
C ASN A 7 15.21 -7.44 -5.31
N PRO A 8 16.23 -8.13 -5.84
CA PRO A 8 16.59 -9.50 -5.45
C PRO A 8 16.97 -9.64 -3.98
N GLU A 9 17.56 -8.61 -3.37
CA GLU A 9 17.88 -8.60 -1.94
C GLU A 9 16.62 -8.66 -1.08
N ALA A 10 15.59 -7.88 -1.43
CA ALA A 10 14.30 -7.89 -0.76
C ALA A 10 13.61 -9.25 -0.92
N MET A 11 13.70 -9.85 -2.11
CA MET A 11 13.18 -11.19 -2.38
C MET A 11 13.87 -12.25 -1.52
N LEU A 12 15.21 -12.22 -1.44
CA LEU A 12 15.98 -13.16 -0.62
C LEU A 12 15.63 -13.03 0.88
N LYS A 13 15.49 -11.80 1.37
CA LYS A 13 15.13 -11.54 2.76
C LYS A 13 13.72 -12.06 3.09
N ALA A 14 12.75 -11.85 2.19
CA ALA A 14 11.40 -12.40 2.37
C ALA A 14 11.38 -13.93 2.37
N LYS A 15 12.10 -14.56 1.44
CA LYS A 15 12.25 -16.03 1.39
C LYS A 15 12.90 -16.58 2.64
N LYS A 16 13.93 -15.90 3.16
CA LYS A 16 14.61 -16.29 4.39
C LYS A 16 13.68 -16.24 5.60
N GLU A 17 12.91 -15.15 5.76
CA GLU A 17 11.92 -15.03 6.83
C GLU A 17 10.90 -16.19 6.80
N ILE A 18 10.37 -16.51 5.63
CA ILE A 18 9.40 -17.61 5.48
C ILE A 18 10.05 -18.95 5.85
N ALA A 19 11.26 -19.23 5.36
CA ALA A 19 11.97 -20.48 5.63
C ALA A 19 12.30 -20.65 7.11
N GLU A 20 12.72 -19.58 7.80
CA GLU A 20 13.07 -19.60 9.22
C GLU A 20 11.84 -19.69 10.12
N THR A 21 10.71 -19.08 9.73
CA THR A 21 9.50 -19.00 10.57
C THR A 21 8.60 -20.22 10.40
N ILE A 22 8.44 -20.72 9.17
CA ILE A 22 7.51 -21.80 8.84
C ILE A 22 8.24 -23.12 8.62
N GLY A 23 9.47 -23.06 8.12
CA GLY A 23 10.29 -24.19 7.72
C GLY A 23 10.16 -24.56 6.25
N VAL A 24 11.23 -25.12 5.70
CA VAL A 24 11.30 -25.54 4.31
C VAL A 24 10.36 -26.75 4.07
N GLY A 25 9.53 -26.65 3.07
CA GLY A 25 8.60 -27.73 2.66
C GLY A 25 7.26 -27.75 3.39
N ASN A 26 7.07 -26.90 4.40
CA ASN A 26 5.78 -26.77 5.06
C ASN A 26 4.82 -25.83 4.28
N PRO A 27 3.52 -26.12 4.25
CA PRO A 27 2.55 -25.20 3.66
C PRO A 27 2.44 -23.92 4.52
N VAL A 28 2.20 -22.80 3.85
CA VAL A 28 1.94 -21.51 4.52
C VAL A 28 0.45 -21.42 4.82
N GLU A 29 0.11 -21.17 6.09
CA GLU A 29 -1.27 -20.99 6.55
C GLU A 29 -1.56 -19.51 6.83
N GLU A 30 -2.82 -19.13 6.85
CA GLU A 30 -3.25 -17.76 7.14
C GLU A 30 -2.76 -17.27 8.52
N SER A 31 -2.74 -18.17 9.51
CA SER A 31 -2.24 -17.91 10.86
C SER A 31 -0.76 -17.55 10.91
N ASP A 32 0.03 -17.96 9.91
CA ASP A 32 1.46 -17.68 9.85
C ASP A 32 1.76 -16.23 9.47
N VAL A 33 0.84 -15.54 8.80
CA VAL A 33 1.01 -14.16 8.34
C VAL A 33 1.39 -13.23 9.48
N ALA A 34 0.83 -13.42 10.68
CA ALA A 34 1.15 -12.63 11.86
C ALA A 34 2.62 -12.75 12.30
N ARG A 35 3.29 -13.85 11.93
CA ARG A 35 4.69 -14.16 12.27
C ARG A 35 5.69 -13.75 11.18
N LEU A 36 5.23 -13.08 10.11
CA LEU A 36 6.02 -12.69 8.94
C LEU A 36 6.05 -11.15 8.78
N PRO A 37 6.67 -10.41 9.71
CA PRO A 37 6.66 -8.95 9.73
C PRO A 37 7.32 -8.32 8.49
N TYR A 38 8.39 -8.92 7.97
CA TYR A 38 9.05 -8.41 6.78
C TYR A 38 8.17 -8.57 5.54
N LEU A 39 7.54 -9.73 5.37
CA LEU A 39 6.60 -9.96 4.26
C LEU A 39 5.40 -9.00 4.34
N GLN A 40 4.89 -8.74 5.56
CA GLN A 40 3.83 -7.73 5.75
C GLN A 40 4.30 -6.33 5.33
N ALA A 41 5.55 -5.95 5.67
CA ALA A 41 6.12 -4.67 5.25
C ALA A 41 6.28 -4.57 3.73
N VAL A 42 6.71 -5.65 3.07
CA VAL A 42 6.80 -5.73 1.60
C VAL A 42 5.43 -5.54 0.95
N ILE A 43 4.39 -6.17 1.49
CA ILE A 43 3.02 -6.01 0.97
C ILE A 43 2.53 -4.56 1.13
N LYS A 44 2.72 -3.97 2.31
CA LYS A 44 2.33 -2.58 2.58
C LYS A 44 3.05 -1.60 1.64
N GLU A 45 4.34 -1.78 1.44
CA GLU A 45 5.14 -0.96 0.54
C GLU A 45 4.70 -1.12 -0.92
N SER A 46 4.41 -2.36 -1.35
CA SER A 46 3.86 -2.61 -2.68
C SER A 46 2.52 -1.91 -2.91
N LEU A 47 1.64 -1.90 -1.91
CA LEU A 47 0.36 -1.19 -1.97
C LEU A 47 0.52 0.33 -1.95
N ARG A 48 1.53 0.85 -1.23
CA ARG A 48 1.88 2.27 -1.25
C ARG A 48 2.32 2.71 -2.65
N MET A 49 3.22 1.92 -3.26
CA MET A 49 3.78 2.21 -4.58
C MET A 49 2.79 1.96 -5.72
N HIS A 50 1.95 0.95 -5.58
CA HIS A 50 1.00 0.50 -6.61
C HIS A 50 -0.39 0.30 -6.00
N PRO A 51 -1.06 1.40 -5.59
CA PRO A 51 -2.41 1.28 -5.03
C PRO A 51 -3.37 0.72 -6.09
N PRO A 52 -4.20 -0.27 -5.75
CA PRO A 52 -5.15 -0.89 -6.68
C PRO A 52 -6.25 0.09 -7.16
N ALA A 53 -6.51 1.13 -6.38
CA ALA A 53 -7.44 2.20 -6.72
C ALA A 53 -6.75 3.57 -6.56
N PRO A 54 -5.93 4.01 -7.54
CA PRO A 54 -5.04 5.16 -7.40
C PRO A 54 -5.74 6.51 -7.15
N LEU A 55 -7.03 6.62 -7.49
CA LEU A 55 -7.87 7.79 -7.20
C LEU A 55 -8.95 7.49 -6.16
N LEU A 56 -8.86 6.34 -5.48
CA LEU A 56 -9.89 5.77 -4.63
C LEU A 56 -11.24 5.64 -5.35
N LEU A 57 -12.29 5.28 -4.62
CA LEU A 57 -13.63 5.26 -5.17
C LEU A 57 -14.17 6.70 -5.27
N PRO A 58 -14.74 7.10 -6.41
CA PRO A 58 -15.35 8.42 -6.56
C PRO A 58 -16.40 8.67 -5.48
N ARG A 59 -16.33 9.84 -4.85
CA ARG A 59 -17.28 10.31 -3.83
C ARG A 59 -18.07 11.48 -4.39
N ARG A 60 -19.23 11.74 -3.81
CA ARG A 60 -20.05 12.90 -4.15
C ARG A 60 -20.32 13.70 -2.87
N ALA A 61 -20.12 15.01 -2.95
CA ALA A 61 -20.49 15.91 -1.86
C ALA A 61 -22.03 15.92 -1.67
N LYS A 62 -22.49 15.65 -0.44
CA LYS A 62 -23.92 15.65 -0.10
C LYS A 62 -24.46 17.06 0.16
N THR A 63 -23.58 17.97 0.52
CA THR A 63 -23.83 19.39 0.81
C THR A 63 -22.59 20.16 0.44
N ASP A 64 -22.64 21.48 0.40
CA ASP A 64 -21.47 22.33 0.30
C ASP A 64 -20.52 22.07 1.46
N VAL A 65 -19.24 21.80 1.17
CA VAL A 65 -18.20 21.48 2.16
C VAL A 65 -16.99 22.36 1.95
N GLN A 66 -16.41 22.85 3.05
CA GLN A 66 -15.12 23.56 3.01
C GLN A 66 -13.97 22.58 3.20
N VAL A 67 -13.01 22.58 2.27
CA VAL A 67 -11.79 21.78 2.33
C VAL A 67 -10.60 22.68 2.08
N CYS A 68 -9.75 22.86 3.07
CA CYS A 68 -8.52 23.68 2.97
C CYS A 68 -8.78 25.10 2.40
N GLY A 69 -9.89 25.74 2.77
CA GLY A 69 -10.25 27.08 2.28
C GLY A 69 -10.97 27.10 0.93
N TYR A 70 -11.17 25.95 0.29
CA TYR A 70 -11.93 25.82 -0.96
C TYR A 70 -13.35 25.31 -0.69
N THR A 71 -14.31 25.82 -1.41
CA THR A 71 -15.69 25.34 -1.37
C THR A 71 -15.88 24.22 -2.39
N VAL A 72 -16.24 23.04 -1.90
CA VAL A 72 -16.70 21.91 -2.74
C VAL A 72 -18.22 21.96 -2.77
N PRO A 73 -18.86 22.30 -3.90
CA PRO A 73 -20.30 22.44 -3.97
C PRO A 73 -21.03 21.10 -3.86
N GLU A 74 -22.28 21.16 -3.40
CA GLU A 74 -23.18 20.00 -3.41
C GLU A 74 -23.22 19.32 -4.78
N GLY A 75 -23.20 17.99 -4.79
CA GLY A 75 -23.23 17.19 -6.02
C GLY A 75 -21.88 17.05 -6.74
N ALA A 76 -20.85 17.81 -6.33
CA ALA A 76 -19.52 17.69 -6.93
C ALA A 76 -18.93 16.30 -6.73
N GLN A 77 -18.32 15.76 -7.79
CA GLN A 77 -17.54 14.52 -7.70
C GLN A 77 -16.16 14.83 -7.12
N VAL A 78 -15.77 14.06 -6.11
CA VAL A 78 -14.49 14.19 -5.41
C VAL A 78 -13.66 12.93 -5.64
N LEU A 79 -12.44 13.11 -6.13
CA LEU A 79 -11.43 12.08 -6.30
C LEU A 79 -10.26 12.37 -5.36
N ILE A 80 -9.75 11.34 -4.70
CA ILE A 80 -8.58 11.44 -3.81
C ILE A 80 -7.41 10.78 -4.51
N ASN A 81 -6.36 11.56 -4.78
CA ASN A 81 -5.18 11.06 -5.49
C ASN A 81 -4.23 10.32 -4.52
N GLU A 82 -4.59 9.08 -4.18
CA GLU A 82 -3.78 8.21 -3.32
C GLU A 82 -2.42 7.90 -3.95
N TRP A 83 -2.34 7.78 -5.25
CA TRP A 83 -1.09 7.57 -5.97
C TRP A 83 -0.07 8.68 -5.69
N ALA A 84 -0.51 9.95 -5.71
CA ALA A 84 0.35 11.10 -5.41
C ALA A 84 0.74 11.16 -3.93
N ILE A 85 -0.20 10.81 -3.03
CA ILE A 85 0.07 10.78 -1.58
C ILE A 85 1.14 9.74 -1.27
N GLY A 86 1.04 8.54 -1.86
CA GLY A 86 2.02 7.46 -1.68
C GLY A 86 3.42 7.78 -2.21
N ARG A 87 3.56 8.81 -3.07
CA ARG A 87 4.83 9.25 -3.69
C ARG A 87 5.27 10.65 -3.29
N ASN A 88 4.66 11.20 -2.25
CA ASN A 88 5.00 12.55 -1.79
C ASN A 88 6.31 12.52 -0.98
N PRO A 89 7.41 13.15 -1.46
CA PRO A 89 8.69 13.16 -0.74
C PRO A 89 8.64 13.95 0.58
N GLY A 90 7.63 14.78 0.80
CA GLY A 90 7.39 15.45 2.08
C GLY A 90 6.82 14.52 3.16
N ILE A 91 6.37 13.33 2.79
CA ILE A 91 5.76 12.35 3.70
C ILE A 91 6.63 11.08 3.78
N TRP A 92 7.27 10.70 2.67
CA TRP A 92 8.01 9.45 2.53
C TRP A 92 9.46 9.71 2.18
N ASP A 93 10.40 9.15 2.93
CA ASP A 93 11.84 9.31 2.71
C ASP A 93 12.31 8.73 1.36
N LYS A 94 11.58 7.73 0.84
CA LYS A 94 11.82 7.08 -0.45
C LYS A 94 10.51 7.01 -1.23
N ALA A 95 10.08 8.18 -1.67
CA ALA A 95 8.83 8.33 -2.41
C ALA A 95 8.90 7.75 -3.84
#